data_b074e74ff435768fbe16a3c3c1682874
#
_entry.id   b074e74ff435768fbe16a3c3c1682874
#
_cell.length_a   1.000
_cell.length_b   1.000
_cell.length_c   1.000
_cell.angle_alpha   90.00
_cell.angle_beta   90.00
_cell.angle_gamma   90.00
#
_symmetry.space_group_name_H-M   'P 1'
#
loop_
_entity.id
_entity.type
_entity.pdbx_description
1 polymer ?
#
loop_
_entity_poly.entity_id
_entity_poly.type
_entity_poly.pdbx_seq_one_letter_code
_entity_poly.pdbx_strand_id
1 'polypeptide(L)'
;MGGTHDTEGDVRFVLSEKMASLKPKGKEPRSIRVLDSWIAHAENELSIGQSGRLAWLIASTVVAAKLQQVIDCAGASRFSLKGGTLLQHRLGLCARATKDLDGIVTGDIEDFLAALDAELMLPWGPLHFARTDAEIIRVPSRIVKPRRFEMVLSLRGDVWRRIKVEISPDEGQAGSSQEHVAAPKLAGFGLPTPDYLVGLALSLPDRPKGACGNRAP
;
A
#
# COMPACT_ATOMS: atom_id res chain seq x y z
N MET A 1 20.79 -20.30 32.62
CA MET A 1 19.81 -19.20 32.63
C MET A 1 19.75 -18.64 31.22
N GLY A 2 18.75 -19.13 30.49
CA GLY A 2 18.46 -18.75 29.12
C GLY A 2 17.67 -17.46 29.10
N GLY A 3 17.93 -16.59 28.18
CA GLY A 3 17.20 -15.37 27.87
C GLY A 3 16.97 -15.32 26.36
N THR A 4 15.87 -15.81 25.99
CA THR A 4 14.87 -15.41 24.99
C THR A 4 15.27 -14.23 24.10
N HIS A 5 15.61 -14.52 22.85
CA HIS A 5 15.63 -13.60 21.72
C HIS A 5 14.85 -14.21 20.55
N ASP A 6 13.52 -14.38 20.74
CA ASP A 6 12.63 -14.90 19.70
C ASP A 6 11.28 -14.14 19.69
N THR A 7 11.30 -12.80 19.69
CA THR A 7 10.04 -12.05 19.69
C THR A 7 9.85 -11.08 18.52
N GLU A 8 10.84 -10.85 17.67
CA GLU A 8 10.69 -9.91 16.55
C GLU A 8 10.23 -10.56 15.24
N GLY A 9 10.36 -11.87 15.08
CA GLY A 9 9.87 -12.62 13.91
C GLY A 9 8.37 -12.84 13.90
N ASP A 10 7.75 -12.94 15.07
CA ASP A 10 6.39 -13.43 15.26
C ASP A 10 5.29 -12.37 15.00
N VAL A 11 5.63 -11.08 15.11
CA VAL A 11 4.65 -10.00 14.95
C VAL A 11 4.35 -9.66 13.50
N ARG A 12 5.20 -10.03 12.55
CA ARG A 12 5.10 -9.69 11.13
C ARG A 12 3.97 -10.42 10.39
N PHE A 13 3.72 -11.66 10.74
CA PHE A 13 2.70 -12.52 10.12
C PHE A 13 1.31 -12.28 10.70
N VAL A 14 1.21 -11.75 11.90
CA VAL A 14 -0.01 -11.77 12.71
C VAL A 14 -1.17 -10.96 12.12
N LEU A 15 -0.95 -9.81 11.48
CA LEU A 15 -2.08 -9.00 11.00
C LEU A 15 -2.64 -9.50 9.66
N SER A 16 -1.78 -9.84 8.71
CA SER A 16 -2.21 -10.38 7.41
C SER A 16 -2.96 -11.72 7.61
N GLU A 17 -2.46 -12.58 8.49
CA GLU A 17 -3.11 -13.82 8.88
C GLU A 17 -4.41 -13.57 9.63
N LYS A 18 -4.42 -12.65 10.60
CA LYS A 18 -5.63 -12.24 11.32
C LYS A 18 -6.68 -11.66 10.37
N MET A 19 -6.29 -10.80 9.42
CA MET A 19 -7.24 -10.32 8.42
C MET A 19 -7.75 -11.45 7.52
N ALA A 20 -6.91 -12.43 7.20
CA ALA A 20 -7.32 -13.60 6.44
C ALA A 20 -8.28 -14.52 7.19
N SER A 21 -8.25 -14.53 8.55
CA SER A 21 -9.17 -15.30 9.39
C SER A 21 -10.55 -14.65 9.55
N LEU A 22 -10.69 -13.35 9.19
CA LEU A 22 -11.99 -12.70 9.22
C LEU A 22 -12.97 -13.39 8.26
N LYS A 23 -14.17 -13.67 8.77
CA LYS A 23 -15.22 -14.30 7.94
C LYS A 23 -15.57 -13.39 6.76
N PRO A 24 -15.45 -13.87 5.51
CA PRO A 24 -15.84 -13.10 4.33
C PRO A 24 -17.30 -12.65 4.42
N LYS A 25 -17.57 -11.42 4.01
CA LYS A 25 -18.94 -10.94 3.87
C LYS A 25 -19.50 -11.45 2.55
N GLY A 26 -20.66 -12.11 2.62
CA GLY A 26 -21.37 -12.60 1.43
C GLY A 26 -22.02 -11.51 0.57
N LYS A 27 -21.76 -10.23 0.88
CA LYS A 27 -22.34 -9.06 0.21
C LYS A 27 -21.43 -7.85 0.36
N GLU A 28 -21.56 -6.91 -0.56
CA GLU A 28 -20.93 -5.60 -0.50
C GLU A 28 -21.55 -4.70 0.58
N PRO A 29 -20.78 -3.74 1.14
CA PRO A 29 -21.32 -2.76 2.07
C PRO A 29 -22.31 -1.83 1.35
N ARG A 30 -23.47 -1.62 1.96
CA ARG A 30 -24.55 -0.77 1.38
C ARG A 30 -24.37 0.72 1.65
N SER A 31 -23.51 1.08 2.59
CA SER A 31 -23.21 2.47 2.96
C SER A 31 -21.88 2.55 3.69
N ILE A 32 -21.32 3.75 3.80
CA ILE A 32 -20.13 4.02 4.60
C ILE A 32 -20.31 3.58 6.04
N ARG A 33 -21.47 3.85 6.64
CA ARG A 33 -21.78 3.43 8.02
C ARG A 33 -21.62 1.91 8.19
N VAL A 34 -22.10 1.13 7.22
CA VAL A 34 -21.99 -0.34 7.27
C VAL A 34 -20.52 -0.76 7.13
N LEU A 35 -19.78 -0.18 6.19
CA LEU A 35 -18.36 -0.47 6.00
C LEU A 35 -17.54 -0.12 7.25
N ASP A 36 -17.72 1.09 7.79
CA ASP A 36 -17.01 1.53 9.00
C ASP A 36 -17.40 0.68 10.23
N SER A 37 -18.65 0.24 10.33
CA SER A 37 -19.07 -0.69 11.39
C SER A 37 -18.38 -2.06 11.28
N TRP A 38 -18.22 -2.60 10.09
CA TRP A 38 -17.47 -3.85 9.88
C TRP A 38 -15.99 -3.70 10.20
N ILE A 39 -15.40 -2.55 9.85
CA ILE A 39 -14.01 -2.23 10.16
C ILE A 39 -13.81 -2.08 11.67
N ALA A 40 -14.67 -1.33 12.37
CA ALA A 40 -14.60 -1.16 13.81
C ALA A 40 -14.75 -2.49 14.56
N HIS A 41 -15.65 -3.38 14.09
CA HIS A 41 -15.81 -4.72 14.65
C HIS A 41 -14.52 -5.55 14.48
N ALA A 42 -13.90 -5.49 13.30
CA ALA A 42 -12.63 -6.16 13.02
C ALA A 42 -11.47 -5.56 13.84
N GLU A 43 -11.41 -4.25 14.03
CA GLU A 43 -10.41 -3.60 14.90
C GLU A 43 -10.48 -4.15 16.33
N ASN A 44 -11.70 -4.34 16.86
CA ASN A 44 -11.91 -4.92 18.17
C ASN A 44 -11.53 -6.42 18.21
N GLU A 45 -12.00 -7.21 17.23
CA GLU A 45 -11.72 -8.65 17.13
C GLU A 45 -10.21 -8.94 17.00
N LEU A 46 -9.51 -8.14 16.22
CA LEU A 46 -8.07 -8.27 15.99
C LEU A 46 -7.20 -7.57 17.05
N SER A 47 -7.83 -6.93 18.06
CA SER A 47 -7.15 -6.17 19.11
C SER A 47 -6.19 -5.10 18.57
N ILE A 48 -6.62 -4.36 17.53
CA ILE A 48 -5.85 -3.28 16.95
C ILE A 48 -6.00 -2.03 17.81
N GLY A 49 -4.98 -1.71 18.61
CA GLY A 49 -5.02 -0.66 19.63
C GLY A 49 -5.10 0.80 19.11
N GLN A 50 -5.19 1.03 17.80
CA GLN A 50 -5.25 2.37 17.19
C GLN A 50 -6.45 2.44 16.25
N SER A 51 -7.49 3.16 16.67
CA SER A 51 -8.69 3.42 15.86
C SER A 51 -8.36 4.10 14.53
N GLY A 52 -9.03 3.65 13.47
CA GLY A 52 -8.89 4.19 12.11
C GLY A 52 -7.67 3.70 11.32
N ARG A 53 -6.77 2.95 11.94
CA ARG A 53 -5.57 2.42 11.26
C ARG A 53 -5.92 1.32 10.27
N LEU A 54 -6.86 0.45 10.61
CA LEU A 54 -7.35 -0.58 9.72
C LEU A 54 -8.10 0.02 8.53
N ALA A 55 -8.92 1.05 8.77
CA ALA A 55 -9.61 1.77 7.70
C ALA A 55 -8.62 2.41 6.72
N TRP A 56 -7.54 3.02 7.24
CA TRP A 56 -6.48 3.56 6.39
C TRP A 56 -5.76 2.47 5.60
N LEU A 57 -5.42 1.34 6.22
CA LEU A 57 -4.76 0.23 5.55
C LEU A 57 -5.64 -0.33 4.41
N ILE A 58 -6.93 -0.52 4.65
CA ILE A 58 -7.88 -0.98 3.63
C ILE A 58 -7.94 0.02 2.48
N ALA A 59 -8.13 1.31 2.77
CA ALA A 59 -8.23 2.35 1.76
C ALA A 59 -6.93 2.50 0.95
N SER A 60 -5.77 2.50 1.61
CA SER A 60 -4.46 2.59 0.94
C SER A 60 -4.15 1.35 0.10
N THR A 61 -4.57 0.14 0.54
CA THR A 61 -4.46 -1.08 -0.25
C THR A 61 -5.24 -0.97 -1.56
N VAL A 62 -6.49 -0.52 -1.48
CA VAL A 62 -7.35 -0.36 -2.67
C VAL A 62 -6.81 0.73 -3.60
N VAL A 63 -6.35 1.86 -3.03
CA VAL A 63 -5.72 2.93 -3.83
C VAL A 63 -4.44 2.44 -4.52
N ALA A 64 -3.57 1.75 -3.79
CA ALA A 64 -2.35 1.19 -4.37
C ALA A 64 -2.68 0.23 -5.53
N ALA A 65 -3.61 -0.70 -5.32
CA ALA A 65 -4.05 -1.62 -6.36
C ALA A 65 -4.61 -0.87 -7.58
N LYS A 66 -5.34 0.23 -7.36
CA LYS A 66 -5.91 1.06 -8.44
C LYS A 66 -4.83 1.78 -9.24
N LEU A 67 -3.84 2.37 -8.57
CA LEU A 67 -2.67 2.98 -9.22
C LEU A 67 -1.87 1.96 -10.06
N GLN A 68 -1.82 0.71 -9.59
CA GLN A 68 -1.11 -0.39 -10.24
C GLN A 68 -1.84 -0.99 -11.46
N GLN A 69 -3.10 -0.63 -11.69
CA GLN A 69 -3.81 -0.97 -12.92
C GLN A 69 -3.32 -0.17 -14.14
N VAL A 70 -2.62 0.94 -13.93
CA VAL A 70 -1.93 1.64 -15.02
C VAL A 70 -0.69 0.83 -15.40
N ILE A 71 -0.78 0.15 -16.54
CA ILE A 71 0.25 -0.76 -17.05
C ILE A 71 0.98 -0.16 -18.27
N ASP A 72 2.16 -0.67 -18.53
CA ASP A 72 2.91 -0.38 -19.75
C ASP A 72 2.53 -1.34 -20.91
N CYS A 73 3.20 -1.19 -22.05
CA CYS A 73 2.97 -2.04 -23.23
C CYS A 73 3.36 -3.51 -23.02
N ALA A 74 4.14 -3.83 -22.00
CA ALA A 74 4.49 -5.19 -21.61
C ALA A 74 3.52 -5.79 -20.57
N GLY A 75 2.54 -5.01 -20.10
CA GLY A 75 1.58 -5.41 -19.08
C GLY A 75 2.11 -5.28 -17.64
N ALA A 76 3.28 -4.65 -17.45
CA ALA A 76 3.83 -4.41 -16.13
C ALA A 76 3.25 -3.11 -15.53
N SER A 77 3.04 -3.10 -14.20
CA SER A 77 2.57 -1.89 -13.53
C SER A 77 3.58 -0.75 -13.66
N ARG A 78 3.09 0.41 -14.05
CA ARG A 78 3.89 1.65 -14.07
C ARG A 78 4.07 2.28 -12.69
N PHE A 79 3.34 1.80 -11.68
CA PHE A 79 3.40 2.31 -10.31
C PHE A 79 3.94 1.26 -9.35
N SER A 80 4.93 1.65 -8.54
CA SER A 80 5.47 0.80 -7.49
C SER A 80 5.45 1.53 -6.15
N LEU A 81 4.96 0.84 -5.12
CA LEU A 81 5.00 1.33 -3.74
C LEU A 81 6.45 1.49 -3.26
N LYS A 82 6.68 2.54 -2.47
CA LYS A 82 7.95 2.76 -1.76
C LYS A 82 7.71 3.27 -0.33
N GLY A 83 8.80 3.51 0.39
CA GLY A 83 8.76 4.22 1.68
C GLY A 83 7.95 3.52 2.76
N GLY A 84 7.33 4.34 3.61
CA GLY A 84 6.59 3.87 4.78
C GLY A 84 5.39 3.01 4.45
N THR A 85 4.69 3.30 3.34
CA THR A 85 3.53 2.51 2.89
C THR A 85 3.93 1.10 2.52
N LEU A 86 5.01 0.93 1.75
CA LEU A 86 5.53 -0.40 1.40
C LEU A 86 5.93 -1.18 2.66
N LEU A 87 6.65 -0.53 3.59
CA LEU A 87 7.01 -1.14 4.86
C LEU A 87 5.78 -1.56 5.67
N GLN A 88 4.72 -0.76 5.65
CA GLN A 88 3.48 -1.09 6.35
C GLN A 88 2.78 -2.32 5.75
N HIS A 89 2.79 -2.48 4.43
CA HIS A 89 2.27 -3.67 3.78
C HIS A 89 3.14 -4.92 4.05
N ARG A 90 4.45 -4.75 4.16
CA ARG A 90 5.38 -5.86 4.48
C ARG A 90 5.38 -6.25 5.95
N LEU A 91 5.35 -5.27 6.85
CA LEU A 91 5.53 -5.45 8.29
C LEU A 91 4.21 -5.38 9.08
N GLY A 92 3.11 -5.14 8.40
CA GLY A 92 1.81 -4.98 9.04
C GLY A 92 1.75 -3.70 9.91
N LEU A 93 0.89 -3.71 10.91
CA LEU A 93 0.64 -2.54 11.77
C LEU A 93 1.77 -2.22 12.76
N CYS A 94 2.83 -3.02 12.81
CA CYS A 94 3.99 -2.75 13.65
C CYS A 94 4.91 -1.67 13.07
N ALA A 95 4.81 -1.39 11.76
CA ALA A 95 5.52 -0.28 11.15
C ALA A 95 4.96 1.06 11.64
N ARG A 96 5.83 2.10 11.65
CA ARG A 96 5.39 3.47 11.92
C ARG A 96 4.20 3.81 11.01
N ALA A 97 3.14 4.35 11.60
CA ALA A 97 1.98 4.79 10.84
C ALA A 97 2.42 5.86 9.82
N THR A 98 2.20 5.60 8.55
CA THR A 98 2.32 6.60 7.49
C THR A 98 0.93 7.16 7.19
N LYS A 99 0.87 8.42 6.77
CA LYS A 99 -0.38 9.07 6.36
C LYS A 99 -0.45 9.26 4.85
N ASP A 100 0.69 9.14 4.18
CA ASP A 100 0.83 9.36 2.76
C ASP A 100 1.19 8.04 2.07
N LEU A 101 0.67 7.85 0.88
CA LEU A 101 0.99 6.73 0.02
C LEU A 101 2.07 7.17 -0.96
N ASP A 102 3.28 6.61 -0.79
CA ASP A 102 4.44 6.96 -1.59
C ASP A 102 4.70 5.94 -2.69
N GLY A 103 4.98 6.41 -3.89
CA GLY A 103 5.36 5.54 -5.00
C GLY A 103 6.31 6.18 -6.00
N ILE A 104 6.82 5.33 -6.87
CA ILE A 104 7.51 5.75 -8.09
C ILE A 104 6.70 5.37 -9.31
N VAL A 105 6.86 6.16 -10.36
CA VAL A 105 6.21 5.95 -11.66
C VAL A 105 7.28 5.76 -12.71
N THR A 106 7.17 4.67 -13.46
CA THR A 106 8.00 4.40 -14.63
C THR A 106 7.43 5.12 -15.86
N GLY A 107 8.30 5.80 -16.60
CA GLY A 107 7.92 6.61 -17.74
C GLY A 107 7.46 8.02 -17.36
N ASP A 108 6.77 8.69 -18.28
CA ASP A 108 6.29 10.07 -18.05
C ASP A 108 5.16 10.13 -17.03
N ILE A 109 5.23 11.09 -16.10
CA ILE A 109 4.25 11.25 -15.03
C ILE A 109 2.92 11.77 -15.56
N GLU A 110 2.91 12.66 -16.52
CA GLU A 110 1.66 13.23 -17.05
C GLU A 110 0.89 12.18 -17.87
N ASP A 111 1.60 11.36 -18.64
CA ASP A 111 1.01 10.20 -19.33
C ASP A 111 0.45 9.18 -18.34
N PHE A 112 1.15 8.97 -17.22
CA PHE A 112 0.66 8.11 -16.14
C PHE A 112 -0.63 8.67 -15.53
N LEU A 113 -0.67 9.98 -15.23
CA LEU A 113 -1.85 10.62 -14.65
C LEU A 113 -3.05 10.60 -15.60
N ALA A 114 -2.83 10.79 -16.90
CA ALA A 114 -3.88 10.68 -17.91
C ALA A 114 -4.43 9.24 -18.02
N ALA A 115 -3.56 8.25 -18.00
CA ALA A 115 -3.95 6.83 -17.97
C ALA A 115 -4.68 6.47 -16.66
N LEU A 116 -4.23 7.00 -15.54
CA LEU A 116 -4.89 6.83 -14.24
C LEU A 116 -6.32 7.38 -14.27
N ASP A 117 -6.55 8.54 -14.85
CA ASP A 117 -7.90 9.11 -14.95
C ASP A 117 -8.88 8.16 -15.68
N ALA A 118 -8.41 7.46 -16.71
CA ALA A 118 -9.22 6.45 -17.38
C ALA A 118 -9.52 5.24 -16.46
N GLU A 119 -8.52 4.78 -15.70
CA GLU A 119 -8.69 3.68 -14.75
C GLU A 119 -9.63 4.05 -13.59
N LEU A 120 -9.64 5.31 -13.14
CA LEU A 120 -10.50 5.77 -12.05
C LEU A 120 -11.98 5.75 -12.42
N MET A 121 -12.34 5.71 -13.70
CA MET A 121 -13.73 5.54 -14.14
C MET A 121 -14.30 4.15 -13.81
N LEU A 122 -13.43 3.17 -13.59
CA LEU A 122 -13.82 1.80 -13.26
C LEU A 122 -13.88 1.63 -11.73
N PRO A 123 -14.97 1.10 -11.17
CA PRO A 123 -15.10 0.89 -9.74
C PRO A 123 -14.21 -0.26 -9.23
N TRP A 124 -13.97 -0.30 -7.92
CA TRP A 124 -13.38 -1.43 -7.20
C TRP A 124 -14.44 -2.05 -6.27
N GLY A 125 -15.16 -3.04 -6.75
CA GLY A 125 -16.38 -3.49 -6.07
C GLY A 125 -17.34 -2.31 -5.90
N PRO A 126 -17.80 -2.00 -4.68
CA PRO A 126 -18.74 -0.91 -4.46
C PRO A 126 -18.10 0.49 -4.37
N LEU A 127 -16.76 0.57 -4.45
CA LEU A 127 -16.01 1.82 -4.32
C LEU A 127 -15.78 2.49 -5.67
N HIS A 128 -16.01 3.79 -5.73
CA HIS A 128 -15.69 4.67 -6.83
C HIS A 128 -14.57 5.62 -6.46
N PHE A 129 -13.86 6.13 -7.48
CA PHE A 129 -12.67 6.94 -7.30
C PHE A 129 -12.76 8.25 -8.05
N ALA A 130 -12.07 9.23 -7.47
CA ALA A 130 -11.69 10.46 -8.14
C ALA A 130 -10.32 10.87 -7.61
N ARG A 131 -9.61 11.74 -8.29
CA ARG A 131 -8.42 12.40 -7.76
C ARG A 131 -8.58 13.90 -7.82
N THR A 132 -7.84 14.62 -6.98
CA THR A 132 -7.65 16.05 -7.13
C THR A 132 -6.61 16.34 -8.20
N ASP A 133 -6.50 17.60 -8.61
CA ASP A 133 -5.40 18.05 -9.46
C ASP A 133 -4.04 17.72 -8.81
N ALA A 134 -3.09 17.33 -9.66
CA ALA A 134 -1.77 16.95 -9.21
C ALA A 134 -0.88 18.19 -9.03
N GLU A 135 -0.49 18.47 -7.79
CA GLU A 135 0.40 19.57 -7.45
C GLU A 135 1.87 19.18 -7.65
N ILE A 136 2.65 20.11 -8.16
CA ILE A 136 4.10 19.95 -8.33
C ILE A 136 4.80 20.15 -6.99
N ILE A 137 5.55 19.13 -6.54
CA ILE A 137 6.43 19.27 -5.38
C ILE A 137 7.76 19.88 -5.84
N ARG A 138 8.09 21.07 -5.35
CA ARG A 138 9.33 21.78 -5.71
C ARG A 138 10.53 21.16 -5.00
N VAL A 139 11.30 20.35 -5.73
CA VAL A 139 12.57 19.79 -5.27
C VAL A 139 13.66 20.34 -6.17
N PRO A 140 14.56 21.23 -5.67
CA PRO A 140 15.55 21.92 -6.52
C PRO A 140 16.46 20.98 -7.31
N SER A 141 16.84 19.85 -6.71
CA SER A 141 17.81 18.89 -7.27
C SER A 141 17.26 17.96 -8.35
N ARG A 142 15.94 17.99 -8.63
CA ARG A 142 15.32 17.08 -9.60
C ARG A 142 14.89 17.78 -10.86
N ILE A 143 15.18 17.17 -12.01
CA ILE A 143 14.74 17.63 -13.34
C ILE A 143 13.24 17.42 -13.47
N VAL A 144 12.77 16.19 -13.30
CA VAL A 144 11.35 15.86 -13.28
C VAL A 144 10.83 15.97 -11.85
N LYS A 145 9.84 16.84 -11.64
CA LYS A 145 9.32 17.13 -10.31
C LYS A 145 8.31 16.07 -9.87
N PRO A 146 8.36 15.62 -8.60
CA PRO A 146 7.31 14.79 -8.04
C PRO A 146 5.95 15.49 -8.06
N ARG A 147 4.87 14.69 -7.99
CA ARG A 147 3.49 15.17 -7.90
C ARG A 147 2.85 14.68 -6.62
N ARG A 148 1.95 15.49 -6.09
CA ARG A 148 1.09 15.16 -4.96
C ARG A 148 -0.36 15.40 -5.34
N PHE A 149 -1.25 14.48 -4.98
CA PHE A 149 -2.69 14.61 -5.15
C PHE A 149 -3.41 13.78 -4.09
N GLU A 150 -4.70 13.99 -3.95
CA GLU A 150 -5.55 13.14 -3.11
C GLU A 150 -6.35 12.18 -3.97
N MET A 151 -6.34 10.92 -3.60
CA MET A 151 -7.30 9.92 -4.07
C MET A 151 -8.52 9.93 -3.17
N VAL A 152 -9.67 10.20 -3.75
CA VAL A 152 -10.97 10.25 -3.08
C VAL A 152 -11.72 8.96 -3.35
N LEU A 153 -11.98 8.18 -2.29
CA LEU A 153 -12.79 6.98 -2.36
C LEU A 153 -14.20 7.31 -1.91
N SER A 154 -15.19 6.94 -2.72
CA SER A 154 -16.60 7.12 -2.41
C SER A 154 -17.37 5.81 -2.52
N LEU A 155 -18.46 5.73 -1.77
CA LEU A 155 -19.40 4.62 -1.80
C LEU A 155 -20.80 5.19 -1.94
N ARG A 156 -21.46 4.86 -3.05
CA ARG A 156 -22.81 5.36 -3.39
C ARG A 156 -22.96 6.87 -3.38
N GLY A 157 -21.90 7.58 -3.82
CA GLY A 157 -21.88 9.04 -3.90
C GLY A 157 -21.34 9.74 -2.65
N ASP A 158 -21.26 9.06 -1.51
CA ASP A 158 -20.68 9.63 -0.29
C ASP A 158 -19.18 9.38 -0.21
N VAL A 159 -18.39 10.39 0.17
CA VAL A 159 -16.95 10.28 0.35
C VAL A 159 -16.65 9.48 1.61
N TRP A 160 -15.96 8.33 1.42
CA TRP A 160 -15.53 7.47 2.52
C TRP A 160 -14.17 7.87 3.09
N ARG A 161 -13.14 7.95 2.22
CA ARG A 161 -11.76 8.29 2.62
C ARG A 161 -11.07 9.13 1.56
N ARG A 162 -10.07 9.88 2.02
CA ARG A 162 -9.10 10.58 1.18
C ARG A 162 -7.72 10.06 1.51
N ILE A 163 -6.97 9.65 0.51
CA ILE A 163 -5.60 9.15 0.64
C ILE A 163 -4.69 10.10 -0.12
N LYS A 164 -3.76 10.73 0.58
CA LYS A 164 -2.75 11.55 -0.04
C LYS A 164 -1.73 10.64 -0.73
N VAL A 165 -1.46 10.92 -1.98
CA VAL A 165 -0.53 10.17 -2.83
C VAL A 165 0.61 11.08 -3.26
N GLU A 166 1.84 10.62 -3.07
CA GLU A 166 3.04 11.27 -3.62
C GLU A 166 3.70 10.33 -4.63
N ILE A 167 3.84 10.79 -5.86
CA ILE A 167 4.52 10.06 -6.92
C ILE A 167 5.80 10.76 -7.32
N SER A 168 6.86 9.99 -7.50
CA SER A 168 8.14 10.47 -8.00
C SER A 168 8.48 9.76 -9.30
N PRO A 169 9.22 10.39 -10.21
CA PRO A 169 9.73 9.72 -11.38
C PRO A 169 10.76 8.66 -10.98
N ASP A 170 10.91 7.64 -11.81
CA ASP A 170 11.97 6.64 -11.69
C ASP A 170 13.28 7.17 -12.28
N GLU A 171 14.02 7.97 -11.52
CA GLU A 171 15.28 8.60 -11.96
C GLU A 171 16.49 7.65 -11.94
N GLY A 172 16.38 6.45 -11.38
CA GLY A 172 17.53 5.57 -11.15
C GLY A 172 17.34 4.13 -11.56
N GLN A 173 16.36 3.84 -12.43
CA GLN A 173 15.95 2.47 -12.78
C GLN A 173 15.58 1.61 -11.56
N ALA A 174 15.20 2.25 -10.45
CA ALA A 174 14.72 1.55 -9.27
C ALA A 174 13.45 0.73 -9.56
N GLY A 175 12.67 1.15 -10.56
CA GLY A 175 11.51 0.40 -11.08
C GLY A 175 11.87 -0.94 -11.74
N SER A 176 13.15 -1.16 -12.10
CA SER A 176 13.63 -2.46 -12.59
C SER A 176 13.69 -3.54 -11.49
N SER A 177 13.63 -3.13 -10.22
CA SER A 177 13.64 -4.02 -9.06
C SER A 177 12.28 -4.05 -8.38
N GLN A 178 11.24 -4.40 -9.12
CA GLN A 178 9.90 -4.60 -8.57
C GLN A 178 9.76 -5.96 -7.92
N GLU A 179 8.98 -6.04 -6.85
CA GLU A 179 8.58 -7.30 -6.23
C GLU A 179 7.07 -7.32 -5.94
N HIS A 180 6.52 -8.52 -5.90
CA HIS A 180 5.15 -8.71 -5.48
C HIS A 180 5.07 -8.83 -3.96
N VAL A 181 4.24 -8.00 -3.36
CA VAL A 181 3.95 -8.00 -1.93
C VAL A 181 2.55 -8.51 -1.71
N ALA A 182 2.37 -9.42 -0.75
CA ALA A 182 1.06 -9.96 -0.44
C ALA A 182 0.10 -8.84 -0.02
N ALA A 183 -1.05 -8.79 -0.68
CA ALA A 183 -2.09 -7.83 -0.33
C ALA A 183 -2.89 -8.30 0.90
N PRO A 184 -3.28 -7.40 1.81
CA PRO A 184 -4.20 -7.73 2.89
C PRO A 184 -5.53 -8.24 2.34
N LYS A 185 -6.12 -9.27 2.98
CA LYS A 185 -7.41 -9.82 2.57
C LYS A 185 -8.56 -8.87 2.92
N LEU A 186 -9.30 -8.43 1.90
CA LEU A 186 -10.38 -7.45 2.05
C LEU A 186 -11.79 -8.07 2.05
N ALA A 187 -11.91 -9.37 1.82
CA ALA A 187 -13.19 -10.08 1.77
C ALA A 187 -14.00 -9.97 3.07
N GLY A 188 -13.33 -9.84 4.24
CA GLY A 188 -13.97 -9.59 5.54
C GLY A 188 -14.72 -8.26 5.61
N PHE A 189 -14.49 -7.36 4.65
CA PHE A 189 -15.15 -6.04 4.52
C PHE A 189 -16.07 -5.95 3.29
N GLY A 190 -16.30 -7.08 2.60
CA GLY A 190 -17.12 -7.12 1.39
C GLY A 190 -16.51 -6.36 0.22
N LEU A 191 -15.18 -6.25 0.19
CA LEU A 191 -14.41 -5.62 -0.86
C LEU A 191 -13.57 -6.65 -1.62
N PRO A 192 -13.37 -6.49 -2.94
CA PRO A 192 -12.44 -7.31 -3.69
C PRO A 192 -11.01 -7.18 -3.13
N THR A 193 -10.32 -8.31 -3.00
CA THR A 193 -8.91 -8.34 -2.59
C THR A 193 -8.03 -8.32 -3.83
N PRO A 194 -7.02 -7.43 -3.94
CA PRO A 194 -6.04 -7.53 -5.01
C PRO A 194 -5.20 -8.80 -4.82
N ASP A 195 -4.76 -9.40 -5.91
CA ASP A 195 -3.95 -10.62 -5.87
C ASP A 195 -2.61 -10.36 -5.16
N TYR A 196 -1.98 -9.24 -5.49
CA TYR A 196 -0.75 -8.73 -4.89
C TYR A 196 -0.68 -7.21 -5.04
N LEU A 197 0.31 -6.62 -4.38
CA LEU A 197 0.74 -5.24 -4.62
C LEU A 197 2.17 -5.26 -5.17
N VAL A 198 2.50 -4.28 -6.01
CA VAL A 198 3.85 -4.09 -6.54
C VAL A 198 4.60 -3.09 -5.67
N GLY A 199 5.73 -3.49 -5.16
CA GLY A 199 6.61 -2.63 -4.39
C GLY A 199 8.04 -2.65 -4.94
N LEU A 200 8.84 -1.68 -4.55
CA LEU A 200 10.26 -1.72 -4.83
C LEU A 200 10.93 -2.81 -3.99
N ALA A 201 11.75 -3.63 -4.64
CA ALA A 201 12.59 -4.56 -3.91
C ALA A 201 13.53 -3.77 -2.98
N LEU A 202 13.56 -4.14 -1.69
CA LEU A 202 14.56 -3.60 -0.79
C LEU A 202 15.90 -4.26 -1.14
N SER A 203 16.82 -3.50 -1.71
CA SER A 203 18.23 -3.89 -1.73
C SER A 203 18.69 -3.93 -0.27
N LEU A 204 18.63 -5.12 0.34
CA LEU A 204 19.36 -5.33 1.59
C LEU A 204 20.84 -5.14 1.25
N PRO A 205 21.56 -4.23 1.93
CA PRO A 205 23.00 -4.17 1.76
C PRO A 205 23.54 -5.58 2.03
N ASP A 206 24.35 -6.11 1.09
CA ASP A 206 25.03 -7.37 1.27
C ASP A 206 25.65 -7.36 2.68
N ARG A 207 25.23 -8.30 3.53
CA ARG A 207 25.92 -8.48 4.80
C ARG A 207 27.39 -8.69 4.45
N PRO A 208 28.34 -7.88 4.96
CA PRO A 208 29.73 -8.15 4.76
C PRO A 208 29.95 -9.57 5.30
N LYS A 209 30.33 -10.50 4.40
CA LYS A 209 30.72 -11.85 4.77
C LYS A 209 31.80 -11.69 5.84
N GLY A 210 31.43 -11.95 7.08
CA GLY A 210 32.31 -11.80 8.22
C GLY A 210 33.64 -12.51 7.91
N ALA A 211 34.69 -11.73 7.89
CA ALA A 211 36.05 -12.25 7.99
C ALA A 211 36.14 -13.00 9.31
N CYS A 212 36.00 -14.32 9.23
CA CYS A 212 36.35 -15.22 10.31
C CYS A 212 37.87 -15.14 10.45
N GLY A 213 38.34 -14.13 11.21
CA GLY A 213 39.73 -14.03 11.60
C GLY A 213 40.06 -15.16 12.58
N ASN A 214 40.67 -16.22 12.06
CA ASN A 214 41.43 -17.19 12.85
C ASN A 214 42.48 -16.41 13.65
N ARG A 215 42.29 -16.29 14.96
CA ARG A 215 43.40 -16.18 15.90
C ARG A 215 43.52 -17.52 16.60
N ALA A 216 44.50 -18.27 16.24
CA ALA A 216 45.08 -19.34 17.03
C ALA A 216 46.43 -18.87 17.59
N PRO A 217 47.01 -19.60 18.54
CA PRO A 217 47.30 -19.26 19.92
C PRO A 217 48.57 -18.48 20.13
#